data_2bb8e402bfde0feed7d4a04fd17cc5a1
#
_entry.id   2bb8e402bfde0feed7d4a04fd17cc5a1
#
_cell.length_a   1.000
_cell.length_b   1.000
_cell.length_c   1.000
_cell.angle_alpha   90.00
_cell.angle_beta   90.00
_cell.angle_gamma   90.00
#
_symmetry.space_group_name_H-M   'P 1'
#
loop_
_entity.id
_entity.type
_entity.pdbx_description
1 polymer ?
#
loop_
_entity_poly.entity_id
_entity_poly.type
_entity_poly.pdbx_seq_one_letter_code
_entity_poly.pdbx_strand_id
1 'polypeptide(L)'
;WFFWKTPKRMHLALCLLSYCKDTTVGESVTLYKNPILATYQYLMEAQFGGSALNQKTILNHPVGLFVLFFTEMWERFSYYGMRAILVLFLTSSIMNDGWAWSNEDALQLYGLYTGLVYLTPIFGGFFADKFLGYRNATVLGALIMTLGHASMALESFTDSFFYLGLVLLIIGNGFFKPNISSIVGQLYKDGDKRKDGGYTIFYMGINAGAFLGILLCGYIGEKVGWHLGFGLAGIFMFFGMLQFWFAQKIFGDIGITPKKLAEAQPADKDPKLNQGFSKVEIDRLIVIVVFSIFTIFFWWAFEQAGGSMTIFAKDFTQRTLVGDASSIFKIANTIITLVPMVVLTIVLYGLFSKMLRNFVLSNLFLGASFAIIWSIVIWMIVREFSVTATEIPASWFSVLNSLYIILLAPLFSKIWASKF
;
A
#
# COMPACT_ATOMS: atom_id res chain seq x y z
N TRP A 1 38.78 11.59 -9.23
CA TRP A 1 39.28 12.09 -10.52
C TRP A 1 38.23 12.18 -11.63
N PHE A 2 36.99 11.85 -11.36
CA PHE A 2 35.90 11.88 -12.36
C PHE A 2 34.86 13.01 -12.12
N PHE A 3 35.12 13.92 -11.19
CA PHE A 3 34.10 14.94 -10.76
C PHE A 3 34.33 16.35 -11.37
N TRP A 4 35.36 16.57 -12.18
CA TRP A 4 35.81 17.93 -12.57
C TRP A 4 35.72 18.24 -14.08
N LYS A 5 34.93 17.57 -14.87
CA LYS A 5 34.87 17.78 -16.33
C LYS A 5 33.55 18.32 -16.91
N THR A 6 32.80 19.16 -16.22
CA THR A 6 31.73 19.95 -16.88
C THR A 6 31.72 21.40 -16.36
N PRO A 7 31.80 22.43 -17.26
CA PRO A 7 31.87 23.85 -16.87
C PRO A 7 30.69 24.36 -16.03
N LYS A 8 29.49 23.78 -16.21
CA LYS A 8 28.28 24.17 -15.47
C LYS A 8 28.32 23.83 -13.95
N ARG A 9 29.12 22.83 -13.55
CA ARG A 9 29.25 22.45 -12.12
C ARG A 9 30.26 23.31 -11.37
N MET A 10 31.24 23.85 -12.05
CA MET A 10 32.20 24.76 -11.47
C MET A 10 31.61 26.15 -11.19
N HIS A 11 30.71 26.63 -12.06
CA HIS A 11 29.93 27.85 -11.83
C HIS A 11 28.99 27.75 -10.63
N LEU A 12 28.36 26.58 -10.40
CA LEU A 12 27.47 26.35 -9.26
C LEU A 12 28.25 26.33 -7.93
N ALA A 13 29.43 25.70 -7.91
CA ALA A 13 30.28 25.68 -6.72
C ALA A 13 30.84 27.08 -6.39
N LEU A 14 31.18 27.87 -7.38
CA LEU A 14 31.67 29.27 -7.22
C LEU A 14 30.53 30.22 -6.84
N CYS A 15 29.30 30.01 -7.35
CA CYS A 15 28.13 30.77 -6.93
C CYS A 15 27.74 30.50 -5.46
N LEU A 16 27.84 29.23 -5.00
CA LEU A 16 27.56 28.89 -3.62
C LEU A 16 28.62 29.44 -2.64
N LEU A 17 29.88 29.55 -3.07
CA LEU A 17 30.93 30.16 -2.28
C LEU A 17 30.83 31.70 -2.24
N SER A 18 30.30 32.36 -3.27
CA SER A 18 30.05 33.81 -3.28
C SER A 18 28.79 34.18 -2.47
N TYR A 19 27.73 33.34 -2.48
CA TYR A 19 26.51 33.57 -1.73
C TYR A 19 26.71 33.46 -0.21
N CYS A 20 27.66 32.65 0.25
CA CYS A 20 28.06 32.58 1.67
C CYS A 20 28.85 33.79 2.17
N LYS A 21 29.25 34.73 1.29
CA LYS A 21 30.00 35.92 1.70
C LYS A 21 29.16 37.15 1.99
N ASP A 22 27.92 37.20 1.50
CA ASP A 22 27.11 38.44 1.54
C ASP A 22 25.87 38.40 2.44
N THR A 23 25.66 37.36 3.25
CA THR A 23 24.55 37.33 4.20
C THR A 23 25.01 37.48 5.65
N THR A 24 25.28 38.72 6.04
CA THR A 24 25.19 39.16 7.44
C THR A 24 23.74 39.57 7.73
N VAL A 25 22.88 38.64 8.10
CA VAL A 25 21.65 38.94 8.83
C VAL A 25 21.43 37.82 9.84
N GLY A 26 21.34 38.21 11.11
CA GLY A 26 21.15 37.31 12.23
C GLY A 26 19.76 36.69 12.24
N GLU A 27 19.74 35.45 12.60
CA GLU A 27 18.85 34.76 13.54
C GLU A 27 18.95 33.24 13.34
N SER A 28 19.30 32.57 14.41
CA SER A 28 19.17 31.12 14.72
C SER A 28 19.20 30.13 13.56
N VAL A 29 20.33 30.02 12.87
CA VAL A 29 20.69 28.84 12.09
C VAL A 29 21.35 27.85 13.05
N THR A 30 20.68 26.76 13.36
CA THR A 30 21.31 25.61 14.00
C THR A 30 22.39 25.08 13.04
N LEU A 31 23.62 25.48 13.26
CA LEU A 31 24.79 25.19 12.45
C LEU A 31 24.95 23.67 12.31
N TYR A 32 24.68 23.15 11.13
CA TYR A 32 25.24 21.87 10.72
C TYR A 32 26.77 22.05 10.67
N LYS A 33 27.47 21.38 11.59
CA LYS A 33 28.94 21.47 11.75
C LYS A 33 29.74 20.99 10.52
N ASN A 34 29.06 20.53 9.46
CA ASN A 34 29.70 20.03 8.24
C ASN A 34 29.02 20.62 6.99
N PRO A 35 29.69 21.55 6.27
CA PRO A 35 29.15 22.20 5.08
C PRO A 35 28.88 21.20 3.92
N ILE A 36 29.60 20.07 3.88
CA ILE A 36 29.35 19.01 2.88
C ILE A 36 28.01 18.33 3.12
N LEU A 37 27.65 18.07 4.38
CA LEU A 37 26.34 17.49 4.75
C LEU A 37 25.19 18.47 4.47
N ALA A 38 25.36 19.75 4.74
CA ALA A 38 24.36 20.79 4.43
C ALA A 38 24.16 20.92 2.91
N THR A 39 25.25 20.94 2.13
CA THR A 39 25.17 20.98 0.67
C THR A 39 24.55 19.69 0.10
N TYR A 40 24.88 18.53 0.67
CA TYR A 40 24.26 17.26 0.27
C TYR A 40 22.77 17.21 0.60
N GLN A 41 22.38 17.71 1.77
CA GLN A 41 20.98 17.80 2.18
C GLN A 41 20.19 18.77 1.29
N TYR A 42 20.74 19.95 0.99
CA TYR A 42 20.16 20.92 0.06
C TYR A 42 19.99 20.33 -1.36
N LEU A 43 21.01 19.64 -1.88
CA LEU A 43 20.93 18.97 -3.18
C LEU A 43 19.91 17.82 -3.17
N MET A 44 19.77 17.11 -2.06
CA MET A 44 18.74 16.07 -1.89
C MET A 44 17.34 16.67 -1.84
N GLU A 45 17.15 17.75 -1.09
CA GLU A 45 15.88 18.48 -1.02
C GLU A 45 15.50 19.10 -2.37
N ALA A 46 16.46 19.71 -3.08
CA ALA A 46 16.25 20.22 -4.42
C ALA A 46 15.96 19.11 -5.47
N GLN A 47 16.46 17.89 -5.23
CA GLN A 47 16.29 16.77 -6.16
C GLN A 47 15.03 15.94 -5.90
N PHE A 48 14.58 15.85 -4.65
CA PHE A 48 13.50 14.97 -4.22
C PHE A 48 12.43 15.68 -3.38
N GLY A 49 12.65 16.92 -2.94
CA GLY A 49 11.77 17.64 -2.04
C GLY A 49 11.01 18.79 -2.69
N GLY A 50 9.91 19.13 -2.09
CA GLY A 50 9.21 20.40 -2.11
C GLY A 50 8.42 20.77 -3.37
N SER A 51 8.89 20.59 -4.58
CA SER A 51 8.09 20.89 -5.77
C SER A 51 8.12 19.74 -6.77
N ALA A 52 6.96 19.39 -7.33
CA ALA A 52 6.81 18.38 -8.38
C ALA A 52 7.69 18.66 -9.63
N LEU A 53 8.18 19.88 -9.79
CA LEU A 53 9.03 20.31 -10.91
C LEU A 53 10.47 19.79 -10.81
N ASN A 54 10.97 19.51 -9.61
CA ASN A 54 12.36 19.09 -9.38
C ASN A 54 12.52 17.60 -9.02
N GLN A 55 11.42 16.83 -8.98
CA GLN A 55 11.47 15.41 -8.69
C GLN A 55 11.95 14.62 -9.91
N LYS A 56 12.84 13.63 -9.68
CA LYS A 56 13.11 12.59 -10.69
C LYS A 56 11.82 11.88 -11.07
N THR A 57 11.70 11.47 -12.31
CA THR A 57 10.49 10.80 -12.82
C THR A 57 10.77 9.38 -13.31
N ILE A 58 9.76 8.52 -13.19
CA ILE A 58 9.64 7.21 -13.81
C ILE A 58 8.31 7.21 -14.56
N LEU A 59 8.31 6.82 -15.83
CA LEU A 59 7.11 6.86 -16.68
C LEU A 59 6.39 8.23 -16.63
N ASN A 60 7.16 9.31 -16.59
CA ASN A 60 6.68 10.70 -16.48
C ASN A 60 5.95 11.05 -15.17
N HIS A 61 5.99 10.19 -14.14
CA HIS A 61 5.42 10.43 -12.82
C HIS A 61 6.53 10.60 -11.77
N PRO A 62 6.28 11.36 -10.68
CA PRO A 62 7.25 11.53 -9.60
C PRO A 62 7.69 10.19 -9.01
N VAL A 63 8.98 10.04 -8.69
CA VAL A 63 9.53 8.81 -8.09
C VAL A 63 8.84 8.47 -6.77
N GLY A 64 8.42 9.48 -6.00
CA GLY A 64 7.64 9.30 -4.78
C GLY A 64 6.35 8.50 -4.97
N LEU A 65 5.71 8.58 -6.15
CA LEU A 65 4.54 7.76 -6.48
C LEU A 65 4.85 6.26 -6.40
N PHE A 66 6.02 5.83 -6.88
CA PHE A 66 6.41 4.42 -6.88
C PHE A 66 6.82 3.92 -5.48
N VAL A 67 7.32 4.81 -4.63
CA VAL A 67 7.50 4.52 -3.20
C VAL A 67 6.13 4.23 -2.56
N LEU A 68 5.13 5.10 -2.80
CA LEU A 68 3.77 4.90 -2.30
C LEU A 68 3.09 3.68 -2.91
N PHE A 69 3.32 3.41 -4.21
CA PHE A 69 2.84 2.20 -4.90
C PHE A 69 3.26 0.92 -4.18
N PHE A 70 4.56 0.76 -3.89
CA PHE A 70 5.05 -0.44 -3.21
C PHE A 70 4.64 -0.48 -1.73
N THR A 71 4.56 0.67 -1.06
CA THR A 71 4.07 0.74 0.33
C THR A 71 2.61 0.29 0.42
N GLU A 72 1.75 0.81 -0.44
CA GLU A 72 0.34 0.41 -0.53
C GLU A 72 0.22 -1.04 -0.98
N MET A 73 1.02 -1.48 -1.94
CA MET A 73 1.02 -2.86 -2.41
C MET A 73 1.26 -3.85 -1.26
N TRP A 74 2.24 -3.60 -0.38
CA TRP A 74 2.50 -4.48 0.76
C TRP A 74 1.42 -4.40 1.83
N GLU A 75 0.85 -3.22 2.04
CA GLU A 75 -0.29 -3.09 2.95
C GLU A 75 -1.52 -3.82 2.39
N ARG A 76 -1.83 -3.67 1.12
CA ARG A 76 -2.92 -4.42 0.48
C ARG A 76 -2.66 -5.92 0.44
N PHE A 77 -1.42 -6.33 0.24
CA PHE A 77 -1.00 -7.73 0.41
C PHE A 77 -1.39 -8.26 1.79
N SER A 78 -1.03 -7.52 2.84
CA SER A 78 -1.31 -7.95 4.21
C SER A 78 -2.81 -7.97 4.53
N TYR A 79 -3.54 -6.93 4.15
CA TYR A 79 -4.97 -6.82 4.41
C TYR A 79 -5.79 -7.88 3.68
N TYR A 80 -5.64 -7.98 2.34
CA TYR A 80 -6.41 -8.94 1.55
C TYR A 80 -5.93 -10.38 1.76
N GLY A 81 -4.64 -10.59 2.01
CA GLY A 81 -4.11 -11.91 2.34
C GLY A 81 -4.70 -12.46 3.64
N MET A 82 -4.68 -11.67 4.71
CA MET A 82 -5.30 -12.04 5.98
C MET A 82 -6.81 -12.25 5.82
N ARG A 83 -7.52 -11.31 5.15
CA ARG A 83 -8.97 -11.36 4.97
C ARG A 83 -9.41 -12.61 4.21
N ALA A 84 -8.65 -13.06 3.22
CA ALA A 84 -8.97 -14.23 2.41
C ALA A 84 -8.98 -15.54 3.21
N ILE A 85 -8.18 -15.61 4.26
CA ILE A 85 -8.10 -16.81 5.12
C ILE A 85 -8.90 -16.69 6.42
N LEU A 86 -9.39 -15.50 6.77
CA LEU A 86 -10.07 -15.23 8.05
C LEU A 86 -11.28 -16.14 8.28
N VAL A 87 -12.24 -16.15 7.35
CA VAL A 87 -13.46 -16.96 7.47
C VAL A 87 -13.14 -18.45 7.36
N LEU A 88 -12.18 -18.83 6.51
CA LEU A 88 -11.74 -20.21 6.35
C LEU A 88 -11.12 -20.76 7.64
N PHE A 89 -10.27 -19.97 8.29
CA PHE A 89 -9.69 -20.33 9.59
C PHE A 89 -10.77 -20.55 10.65
N LEU A 90 -11.70 -19.60 10.79
CA LEU A 90 -12.77 -19.70 11.79
C LEU A 90 -13.67 -20.91 11.59
N THR A 91 -14.00 -21.25 10.33
CA THR A 91 -14.92 -22.35 10.00
C THR A 91 -14.21 -23.70 9.74
N SER A 92 -12.89 -23.73 9.73
CA SER A 92 -12.13 -24.99 9.59
C SER A 92 -12.21 -25.81 10.87
N SER A 93 -12.17 -27.17 10.70
CA SER A 93 -12.22 -28.08 11.84
C SER A 93 -10.99 -27.91 12.75
N ILE A 94 -11.14 -28.25 14.03
CA ILE A 94 -10.05 -28.27 15.00
C ILE A 94 -8.91 -29.21 14.56
N MET A 95 -9.23 -30.29 13.84
CA MET A 95 -8.23 -31.22 13.29
C MET A 95 -7.35 -30.59 12.21
N ASN A 96 -7.78 -29.48 11.62
CA ASN A 96 -7.05 -28.67 10.65
C ASN A 96 -6.60 -27.34 11.24
N ASP A 97 -6.35 -27.30 12.53
CA ASP A 97 -5.92 -26.10 13.29
C ASP A 97 -6.86 -24.90 13.13
N GLY A 98 -8.14 -25.13 12.80
CA GLY A 98 -9.18 -24.10 12.78
C GLY A 98 -9.99 -24.07 14.06
N TRP A 99 -10.96 -23.14 14.14
CA TRP A 99 -11.78 -22.95 15.35
C TRP A 99 -13.14 -23.64 15.31
N ALA A 100 -13.51 -24.29 14.21
CA ALA A 100 -14.79 -24.98 14.01
C ALA A 100 -16.03 -24.14 14.37
N TRP A 101 -15.98 -22.83 14.12
CA TRP A 101 -17.13 -21.95 14.32
C TRP A 101 -18.25 -22.26 13.32
N SER A 102 -19.48 -21.86 13.69
CA SER A 102 -20.58 -21.83 12.73
C SER A 102 -20.30 -20.83 11.60
N ASN A 103 -20.89 -21.07 10.43
CA ASN A 103 -20.76 -20.13 9.31
C ASN A 103 -21.35 -18.75 9.70
N GLU A 104 -22.43 -18.74 10.48
CA GLU A 104 -23.09 -17.53 10.95
C GLU A 104 -22.19 -16.68 11.83
N ASP A 105 -21.54 -17.28 12.83
CA ASP A 105 -20.65 -16.58 13.77
C ASP A 105 -19.41 -16.04 13.06
N ALA A 106 -18.83 -16.85 12.16
CA ALA A 106 -17.69 -16.44 11.37
C ALA A 106 -17.99 -15.26 10.44
N LEU A 107 -19.18 -15.26 9.80
CA LEU A 107 -19.65 -14.17 8.95
C LEU A 107 -20.00 -12.91 9.75
N GLN A 108 -20.54 -13.05 10.96
CA GLN A 108 -20.77 -11.91 11.85
C GLN A 108 -19.46 -11.21 12.24
N LEU A 109 -18.45 -11.99 12.65
CA LEU A 109 -17.14 -11.42 12.97
C LEU A 109 -16.50 -10.76 11.74
N TYR A 110 -16.55 -11.42 10.58
CA TYR A 110 -16.05 -10.88 9.32
C TYR A 110 -16.73 -9.56 8.95
N GLY A 111 -18.06 -9.48 9.06
CA GLY A 111 -18.83 -8.27 8.79
C GLY A 111 -18.50 -7.15 9.75
N LEU A 112 -18.40 -7.44 11.05
CA LEU A 112 -18.02 -6.46 12.09
C LEU A 112 -16.60 -5.93 11.83
N TYR A 113 -15.63 -6.82 11.60
CA TYR A 113 -14.26 -6.46 11.30
C TYR A 113 -14.17 -5.54 10.07
N THR A 114 -14.79 -5.96 8.97
CA THR A 114 -14.78 -5.21 7.71
C THR A 114 -15.44 -3.84 7.87
N GLY A 115 -16.61 -3.78 8.54
CA GLY A 115 -17.30 -2.52 8.82
C GLY A 115 -16.47 -1.54 9.63
N LEU A 116 -15.79 -2.01 10.68
CA LEU A 116 -14.93 -1.17 11.52
C LEU A 116 -13.68 -0.69 10.78
N VAL A 117 -13.10 -1.52 9.91
CA VAL A 117 -11.96 -1.12 9.05
C VAL A 117 -12.33 0.03 8.11
N TYR A 118 -13.57 0.10 7.62
CA TYR A 118 -14.04 1.22 6.79
C TYR A 118 -14.48 2.44 7.60
N LEU A 119 -14.81 2.28 8.87
CA LEU A 119 -15.22 3.39 9.74
C LEU A 119 -14.02 4.15 10.34
N THR A 120 -12.99 3.44 10.77
CA THR A 120 -11.82 4.02 11.47
C THR A 120 -10.99 5.02 10.67
N PRO A 121 -10.93 5.01 9.32
CA PRO A 121 -10.29 6.06 8.52
C PRO A 121 -10.78 7.49 8.79
N ILE A 122 -12.03 7.66 9.20
CA ILE A 122 -12.58 8.97 9.59
C ILE A 122 -11.78 9.55 10.77
N PHE A 123 -11.52 8.73 11.78
CA PHE A 123 -10.76 9.15 12.96
C PHE A 123 -9.28 9.31 12.64
N GLY A 124 -8.68 8.37 11.90
CA GLY A 124 -7.27 8.41 11.54
C GLY A 124 -6.90 9.61 10.67
N GLY A 125 -7.78 10.00 9.72
CA GLY A 125 -7.65 11.22 8.93
C GLY A 125 -7.70 12.47 9.81
N PHE A 126 -8.69 12.56 10.71
CA PHE A 126 -8.81 13.68 11.64
C PHE A 126 -7.56 13.87 12.53
N PHE A 127 -7.01 12.77 13.08
CA PHE A 127 -5.78 12.85 13.89
C PHE A 127 -4.56 13.24 13.05
N ALA A 128 -4.49 12.79 11.81
CA ALA A 128 -3.42 13.18 10.90
C ALA A 128 -3.48 14.66 10.55
N ASP A 129 -4.68 15.17 10.22
CA ASP A 129 -4.89 16.57 9.86
C ASP A 129 -4.55 17.53 10.98
N LYS A 130 -4.83 17.17 12.24
CA LYS A 130 -4.63 18.06 13.38
C LYS A 130 -3.29 17.92 14.08
N PHE A 131 -2.72 16.71 14.16
CA PHE A 131 -1.61 16.44 15.07
C PHE A 131 -0.39 15.78 14.42
N LEU A 132 -0.59 14.72 13.61
CA LEU A 132 0.50 13.84 13.19
C LEU A 132 1.12 14.23 11.85
N GLY A 133 0.31 14.77 10.94
CA GLY A 133 0.63 14.85 9.52
C GLY A 133 0.52 13.46 8.83
N TYR A 134 0.31 13.47 7.53
CA TYR A 134 0.00 12.24 6.79
C TYR A 134 1.12 11.20 6.82
N ARG A 135 2.40 11.65 6.77
CA ARG A 135 3.55 10.71 6.79
C ARG A 135 3.66 9.95 8.09
N ASN A 136 3.59 10.65 9.23
CA ASN A 136 3.71 10.01 10.54
C ASN A 136 2.49 9.14 10.84
N ALA A 137 1.29 9.57 10.44
CA ALA A 137 0.08 8.78 10.57
C ALA A 137 0.16 7.49 9.74
N THR A 138 0.69 7.54 8.51
CA THR A 138 0.92 6.36 7.68
C THR A 138 1.90 5.38 8.33
N VAL A 139 3.04 5.87 8.87
CA VAL A 139 4.01 5.00 9.57
C VAL A 139 3.41 4.40 10.84
N LEU A 140 2.70 5.19 11.64
CA LEU A 140 2.05 4.72 12.85
C LEU A 140 1.02 3.63 12.53
N GLY A 141 0.18 3.87 11.52
CA GLY A 141 -0.79 2.89 11.05
C GLY A 141 -0.12 1.58 10.59
N ALA A 142 0.95 1.70 9.80
CA ALA A 142 1.73 0.55 9.33
C ALA A 142 2.36 -0.24 10.49
N LEU A 143 2.88 0.43 11.51
CA LEU A 143 3.43 -0.21 12.72
C LEU A 143 2.35 -0.97 13.49
N ILE A 144 1.21 -0.32 13.73
CA ILE A 144 0.09 -0.95 14.44
C ILE A 144 -0.43 -2.17 13.67
N MET A 145 -0.56 -2.08 12.34
CA MET A 145 -0.97 -3.22 11.51
C MET A 145 0.07 -4.35 11.53
N THR A 146 1.36 -4.04 11.51
CA THR A 146 2.43 -5.04 11.64
C THR A 146 2.30 -5.81 12.96
N LEU A 147 2.08 -5.08 14.07
CA LEU A 147 1.86 -5.71 15.39
C LEU A 147 0.54 -6.50 15.42
N GLY A 148 -0.49 -6.05 14.71
CA GLY A 148 -1.74 -6.76 14.56
C GLY A 148 -1.57 -8.11 13.89
N HIS A 149 -0.88 -8.16 12.75
CA HIS A 149 -0.58 -9.42 12.07
C HIS A 149 0.35 -10.33 12.89
N ALA A 150 1.36 -9.76 13.56
CA ALA A 150 2.21 -10.53 14.46
C ALA A 150 1.41 -11.15 15.60
N SER A 151 0.45 -10.41 16.17
CA SER A 151 -0.46 -10.93 17.17
C SER A 151 -1.31 -12.08 16.62
N MET A 152 -1.92 -11.92 15.43
CA MET A 152 -2.69 -13.01 14.80
C MET A 152 -1.85 -14.25 14.51
N ALA A 153 -0.57 -14.10 14.15
CA ALA A 153 0.34 -15.22 13.94
C ALA A 153 0.64 -16.01 15.24
N LEU A 154 0.32 -15.43 16.39
CA LEU A 154 0.47 -16.06 17.71
C LEU A 154 -0.86 -16.62 18.26
N GLU A 155 -1.92 -16.71 17.44
CA GLU A 155 -3.25 -17.16 17.83
C GLU A 155 -3.24 -18.58 18.47
N SER A 156 -2.29 -19.43 18.05
CA SER A 156 -2.14 -20.78 18.60
C SER A 156 -1.71 -20.82 20.07
N PHE A 157 -1.15 -19.74 20.63
CA PHE A 157 -0.82 -19.65 22.05
C PHE A 157 -2.05 -19.31 22.91
N THR A 158 -2.92 -18.44 22.43
CA THR A 158 -4.19 -18.07 23.06
C THR A 158 -5.07 -17.28 22.08
N ASP A 159 -6.37 -17.52 22.11
CA ASP A 159 -7.39 -16.83 21.32
C ASP A 159 -7.33 -15.30 21.49
N SER A 160 -6.87 -14.83 22.64
CA SER A 160 -6.72 -13.38 22.92
C SER A 160 -5.80 -12.68 21.93
N PHE A 161 -4.77 -13.35 21.42
CA PHE A 161 -3.88 -12.79 20.41
C PHE A 161 -4.57 -12.57 19.08
N PHE A 162 -5.48 -13.44 18.69
CA PHE A 162 -6.28 -13.27 17.49
C PHE A 162 -7.17 -12.03 17.56
N TYR A 163 -7.94 -11.86 18.64
CA TYR A 163 -8.81 -10.70 18.83
C TYR A 163 -8.01 -9.39 18.97
N LEU A 164 -6.90 -9.42 19.70
CA LEU A 164 -5.98 -8.27 19.80
C LEU A 164 -5.48 -7.89 18.40
N GLY A 165 -5.12 -8.89 17.60
CA GLY A 165 -4.68 -8.68 16.23
C GLY A 165 -5.72 -7.97 15.38
N LEU A 166 -6.98 -8.42 15.41
CA LEU A 166 -8.08 -7.77 14.67
C LEU A 166 -8.28 -6.32 15.11
N VAL A 167 -8.27 -6.04 16.42
CA VAL A 167 -8.40 -4.67 16.95
C VAL A 167 -7.25 -3.78 16.46
N LEU A 168 -6.02 -4.27 16.51
CA LEU A 168 -4.85 -3.53 16.03
C LEU A 168 -4.93 -3.27 14.52
N LEU A 169 -5.40 -4.24 13.73
CA LEU A 169 -5.59 -4.06 12.29
C LEU A 169 -6.65 -3.01 11.97
N ILE A 170 -7.77 -2.99 12.68
CA ILE A 170 -8.82 -1.97 12.55
C ILE A 170 -8.25 -0.57 12.83
N ILE A 171 -7.54 -0.39 13.94
CA ILE A 171 -6.96 0.89 14.33
C ILE A 171 -5.86 1.31 13.34
N GLY A 172 -4.95 0.40 13.02
CA GLY A 172 -3.82 0.66 12.12
C GLY A 172 -4.26 1.05 10.72
N ASN A 173 -5.25 0.35 10.15
CA ASN A 173 -5.82 0.70 8.85
C ASN A 173 -6.45 2.11 8.86
N GLY A 174 -7.12 2.48 9.96
CA GLY A 174 -7.66 3.81 10.15
C GLY A 174 -6.60 4.91 9.98
N PHE A 175 -5.41 4.73 10.56
CA PHE A 175 -4.30 5.68 10.41
C PHE A 175 -3.57 5.57 9.07
N PHE A 176 -3.54 4.41 8.43
CA PHE A 176 -2.78 4.21 7.20
C PHE A 176 -3.53 4.69 5.95
N LYS A 177 -4.71 4.13 5.73
CA LYS A 177 -5.43 4.22 4.44
C LYS A 177 -5.77 5.63 3.96
N PRO A 178 -6.36 6.54 4.76
CA PRO A 178 -6.70 7.88 4.29
C PRO A 178 -5.44 8.71 4.02
N ASN A 179 -4.41 8.49 4.79
CA ASN A 179 -3.23 9.34 4.82
C ASN A 179 -2.27 9.07 3.65
N ILE A 180 -2.05 7.80 3.29
CA ILE A 180 -1.20 7.47 2.14
C ILE A 180 -1.82 7.98 0.83
N SER A 181 -3.15 7.89 0.68
CA SER A 181 -3.87 8.40 -0.49
C SER A 181 -3.79 9.94 -0.58
N SER A 182 -3.80 10.63 0.56
CA SER A 182 -3.62 12.09 0.62
C SER A 182 -2.21 12.50 0.17
N ILE A 183 -1.17 11.74 0.52
CA ILE A 183 0.19 11.99 0.05
C ILE A 183 0.27 11.85 -1.47
N VAL A 184 -0.38 10.84 -2.08
CA VAL A 184 -0.45 10.70 -3.56
C VAL A 184 -1.02 11.95 -4.20
N GLY A 185 -2.12 12.48 -3.66
CA GLY A 185 -2.76 13.70 -4.18
C GLY A 185 -1.86 14.93 -4.15
N GLN A 186 -1.03 15.05 -3.11
CA GLN A 186 -0.10 16.17 -2.91
C GLN A 186 1.17 16.09 -3.77
N LEU A 187 1.46 14.95 -4.41
CA LEU A 187 2.57 14.83 -5.38
C LEU A 187 2.35 15.65 -6.64
N TYR A 188 1.12 16.04 -6.93
CA TYR A 188 0.73 16.74 -8.14
C TYR A 188 0.16 18.13 -7.80
N LYS A 189 0.55 19.15 -8.57
CA LYS A 189 -0.03 20.48 -8.46
C LYS A 189 -1.49 20.45 -8.91
N ASP A 190 -2.25 21.45 -8.44
CA ASP A 190 -3.61 21.64 -8.92
C ASP A 190 -3.61 21.89 -10.43
N GLY A 191 -4.50 21.17 -11.15
CA GLY A 191 -4.57 21.21 -12.60
C GLY A 191 -3.54 20.36 -13.36
N ASP A 192 -2.66 19.61 -12.66
CA ASP A 192 -1.73 18.69 -13.33
C ASP A 192 -2.49 17.50 -13.93
N LYS A 193 -2.55 17.44 -15.26
CA LYS A 193 -3.24 16.37 -16.02
C LYS A 193 -2.70 14.96 -15.75
N ARG A 194 -1.51 14.84 -15.16
CA ARG A 194 -0.91 13.54 -14.79
C ARG A 194 -1.48 12.96 -13.49
N LYS A 195 -2.22 13.77 -12.69
CA LYS A 195 -2.74 13.36 -11.39
C LYS A 195 -3.62 12.11 -11.48
N ASP A 196 -4.53 12.06 -12.45
CA ASP A 196 -5.42 10.92 -12.65
C ASP A 196 -4.65 9.65 -13.04
N GLY A 197 -3.64 9.79 -13.92
CA GLY A 197 -2.71 8.70 -14.25
C GLY A 197 -1.93 8.22 -13.02
N GLY A 198 -1.51 9.14 -12.15
CA GLY A 198 -0.84 8.82 -10.89
C GLY A 198 -1.73 7.99 -9.94
N TYR A 199 -2.99 8.36 -9.77
CA TYR A 199 -3.95 7.56 -9.02
C TYR A 199 -4.22 6.21 -9.66
N THR A 200 -4.24 6.12 -11.00
CA THR A 200 -4.38 4.84 -11.72
C THR A 200 -3.21 3.90 -11.41
N ILE A 201 -1.97 4.41 -11.46
CA ILE A 201 -0.77 3.63 -11.08
C ILE A 201 -0.86 3.18 -9.62
N PHE A 202 -1.22 4.08 -8.72
CA PHE A 202 -1.39 3.75 -7.29
C PHE A 202 -2.45 2.67 -7.08
N TYR A 203 -3.57 2.75 -7.79
CA TYR A 203 -4.65 1.75 -7.77
C TYR A 203 -4.20 0.38 -8.32
N MET A 204 -3.33 0.37 -9.33
CA MET A 204 -2.70 -0.89 -9.77
C MET A 204 -1.85 -1.53 -8.67
N GLY A 205 -1.18 -0.73 -7.83
CA GLY A 205 -0.47 -1.22 -6.64
C GLY A 205 -1.41 -1.90 -5.63
N ILE A 206 -2.58 -1.31 -5.38
CA ILE A 206 -3.63 -1.91 -4.54
C ILE A 206 -3.99 -3.30 -5.04
N ASN A 207 -4.27 -3.43 -6.34
CA ASN A 207 -4.70 -4.71 -6.93
C ASN A 207 -3.56 -5.72 -7.03
N ALA A 208 -2.33 -5.28 -7.29
CA ALA A 208 -1.16 -6.16 -7.27
C ALA A 208 -0.93 -6.74 -5.87
N GLY A 209 -1.06 -5.91 -4.83
CA GLY A 209 -0.98 -6.36 -3.44
C GLY A 209 -2.11 -7.34 -3.08
N ALA A 210 -3.35 -7.03 -3.44
CA ALA A 210 -4.50 -7.91 -3.21
C ALA A 210 -4.31 -9.25 -3.93
N PHE A 211 -3.90 -9.24 -5.18
CA PHE A 211 -3.63 -10.46 -5.97
C PHE A 211 -2.60 -11.35 -5.29
N LEU A 212 -1.41 -10.80 -5.00
CA LEU A 212 -0.32 -11.57 -4.38
C LEU A 212 -0.64 -11.99 -2.95
N GLY A 213 -1.31 -11.14 -2.18
CA GLY A 213 -1.69 -11.42 -0.80
C GLY A 213 -2.67 -12.59 -0.71
N ILE A 214 -3.77 -12.55 -1.47
CA ILE A 214 -4.74 -13.65 -1.51
C ILE A 214 -4.08 -14.94 -2.00
N LEU A 215 -3.27 -14.85 -3.06
CA LEU A 215 -2.60 -16.01 -3.65
C LEU A 215 -1.67 -16.70 -2.64
N LEU A 216 -0.79 -15.93 -2.00
CA LEU A 216 0.28 -16.51 -1.17
C LEU A 216 -0.16 -16.76 0.27
N CYS A 217 -0.85 -15.81 0.93
CA CYS A 217 -1.37 -16.05 2.27
C CYS A 217 -2.46 -17.14 2.25
N GLY A 218 -3.30 -17.17 1.20
CA GLY A 218 -4.27 -18.23 0.99
C GLY A 218 -3.63 -19.59 0.86
N TYR A 219 -2.63 -19.71 0.00
CA TYR A 219 -1.90 -20.97 -0.18
C TYR A 219 -1.20 -21.44 1.10
N ILE A 220 -0.45 -20.54 1.74
CA ILE A 220 0.27 -20.86 2.98
C ILE A 220 -0.72 -21.19 4.10
N GLY A 221 -1.81 -20.42 4.26
CA GLY A 221 -2.82 -20.67 5.28
C GLY A 221 -3.51 -22.02 5.12
N GLU A 222 -4.00 -22.33 3.92
CA GLU A 222 -4.75 -23.58 3.67
C GLU A 222 -3.88 -24.83 3.52
N LYS A 223 -2.61 -24.71 3.08
CA LYS A 223 -1.74 -25.86 2.76
C LYS A 223 -0.59 -26.09 3.73
N VAL A 224 -0.26 -25.10 4.58
CA VAL A 224 0.88 -25.19 5.50
C VAL A 224 0.44 -24.93 6.94
N GLY A 225 -0.35 -23.88 7.18
CA GLY A 225 -0.88 -23.54 8.50
C GLY A 225 -1.37 -22.11 8.59
N TRP A 226 -2.48 -21.90 9.31
CA TRP A 226 -3.16 -20.61 9.39
C TRP A 226 -2.28 -19.52 9.99
N HIS A 227 -1.58 -19.81 11.09
CA HIS A 227 -0.65 -18.89 11.75
C HIS A 227 0.47 -18.42 10.83
N LEU A 228 0.96 -19.28 9.91
CA LEU A 228 1.94 -18.89 8.89
C LEU A 228 1.34 -17.97 7.83
N GLY A 229 0.08 -18.20 7.45
CA GLY A 229 -0.65 -17.31 6.53
C GLY A 229 -0.83 -15.90 7.11
N PHE A 230 -1.23 -15.79 8.38
CA PHE A 230 -1.32 -14.52 9.10
C PHE A 230 0.05 -13.87 9.30
N GLY A 231 1.07 -14.65 9.66
CA GLY A 231 2.44 -14.19 9.83
C GLY A 231 3.06 -13.66 8.54
N LEU A 232 2.78 -14.30 7.40
CA LEU A 232 3.25 -13.85 6.10
C LEU A 232 2.71 -12.46 5.76
N ALA A 233 1.43 -12.21 6.03
CA ALA A 233 0.83 -10.88 5.88
C ALA A 233 1.59 -9.84 6.72
N GLY A 234 1.96 -10.18 7.96
CA GLY A 234 2.74 -9.31 8.86
C GLY A 234 4.15 -9.02 8.36
N ILE A 235 4.84 -10.01 7.82
CA ILE A 235 6.20 -9.84 7.27
C ILE A 235 6.21 -8.80 6.15
N PHE A 236 5.27 -8.88 5.20
CA PHE A 236 5.22 -7.92 4.10
C PHE A 236 4.73 -6.54 4.54
N MET A 237 3.84 -6.46 5.52
CA MET A 237 3.46 -5.18 6.14
C MET A 237 4.66 -4.51 6.79
N PHE A 238 5.48 -5.26 7.53
CA PHE A 238 6.70 -4.78 8.16
C PHE A 238 7.71 -4.22 7.14
N PHE A 239 7.95 -4.95 6.05
CA PHE A 239 8.84 -4.46 4.99
C PHE A 239 8.29 -3.22 4.29
N GLY A 240 6.99 -3.14 4.04
CA GLY A 240 6.33 -1.96 3.49
C GLY A 240 6.47 -0.75 4.41
N MET A 241 6.31 -0.93 5.72
CA MET A 241 6.52 0.11 6.72
C MET A 241 7.97 0.63 6.70
N LEU A 242 8.96 -0.28 6.75
CA LEU A 242 10.37 0.11 6.76
C LEU A 242 10.78 0.80 5.45
N GLN A 243 10.34 0.27 4.31
CA GLN A 243 10.59 0.87 3.00
C GLN A 243 10.08 2.32 2.97
N PHE A 244 8.85 2.56 3.41
CA PHE A 244 8.28 3.90 3.46
C PHE A 244 8.99 4.80 4.48
N TRP A 245 9.25 4.30 5.69
CA TRP A 245 9.91 5.06 6.75
C TRP A 245 11.27 5.61 6.31
N PHE A 246 12.09 4.77 5.69
CA PHE A 246 13.41 5.20 5.20
C PHE A 246 13.37 6.03 3.91
N ALA A 247 12.26 6.02 3.18
CA ALA A 247 12.07 6.83 1.99
C ALA A 247 11.42 8.21 2.26
N GLN A 248 10.97 8.52 3.48
CA GLN A 248 10.17 9.73 3.76
C GLN A 248 10.78 11.04 3.26
N LYS A 249 12.11 11.16 3.22
CA LYS A 249 12.80 12.37 2.75
C LYS A 249 12.51 12.69 1.28
N ILE A 250 12.06 11.70 0.48
CA ILE A 250 11.71 11.92 -0.94
C ILE A 250 10.51 12.87 -1.11
N PHE A 251 9.66 12.95 -0.09
CA PHE A 251 8.44 13.75 -0.14
C PHE A 251 8.63 15.23 0.24
N GLY A 252 9.84 15.63 0.72
CA GLY A 252 10.10 17.00 1.14
C GLY A 252 9.08 17.50 2.16
N ASP A 253 8.33 18.55 1.82
CA ASP A 253 7.31 19.15 2.70
C ASP A 253 5.92 18.49 2.58
N ILE A 254 5.74 17.58 1.63
CA ILE A 254 4.48 16.87 1.44
C ILE A 254 4.18 15.98 2.65
N GLY A 255 2.99 16.12 3.24
CA GLY A 255 2.49 15.28 4.33
C GLY A 255 3.17 15.47 5.69
N ILE A 256 3.86 16.61 5.91
CA ILE A 256 4.43 16.99 7.22
C ILE A 256 3.35 17.37 8.22
N THR A 257 3.75 17.51 9.49
CA THR A 257 2.82 17.90 10.55
C THR A 257 2.29 19.33 10.33
N PRO A 258 1.01 19.61 10.70
CA PRO A 258 0.42 20.93 10.54
C PRO A 258 1.23 22.07 11.22
N LYS A 259 1.85 21.78 12.38
CA LYS A 259 2.73 22.72 13.07
C LYS A 259 3.92 23.14 12.21
N LYS A 260 4.59 22.18 11.57
CA LYS A 260 5.71 22.45 10.66
C LYS A 260 5.25 23.16 9.38
N LEU A 261 4.05 22.85 8.90
CA LEU A 261 3.47 23.51 7.75
C LEU A 261 3.15 24.99 8.05
N ALA A 262 2.61 25.29 9.23
CA ALA A 262 2.32 26.66 9.67
C ALA A 262 3.61 27.48 9.90
N GLU A 263 4.70 26.83 10.33
CA GLU A 263 6.03 27.47 10.44
C GLU A 263 6.64 27.77 9.05
N ALA A 264 6.34 26.95 8.05
CA ALA A 264 6.87 27.10 6.68
C ALA A 264 6.05 28.06 5.80
N GLN A 265 4.76 28.24 6.09
CA GLN A 265 3.86 29.13 5.36
C GLN A 265 3.05 29.97 6.34
N PRO A 266 3.25 31.31 6.41
CA PRO A 266 2.36 32.18 7.16
C PRO A 266 0.92 32.02 6.64
N ALA A 267 -0.01 31.70 7.55
CA ALA A 267 -1.39 31.46 7.20
C ALA A 267 -2.03 32.69 6.55
N ASP A 268 -2.26 32.61 5.26
CA ASP A 268 -3.28 33.44 4.61
C ASP A 268 -4.64 32.96 5.15
N LYS A 269 -5.21 33.71 6.08
CA LYS A 269 -6.52 33.38 6.65
C LYS A 269 -7.55 33.57 5.53
N ASP A 270 -7.99 32.45 4.95
CA ASP A 270 -9.10 32.47 4.00
C ASP A 270 -10.36 32.98 4.74
N PRO A 271 -10.91 34.16 4.36
CA PRO A 271 -12.06 34.77 5.06
C PRO A 271 -13.35 33.95 4.97
N LYS A 272 -13.38 32.90 4.18
CA LYS A 272 -14.58 32.08 3.91
C LYS A 272 -14.92 31.06 4.97
N LEU A 273 -14.07 30.82 5.97
CA LEU A 273 -14.28 29.78 7.01
C LEU A 273 -15.49 30.01 7.93
N ASN A 274 -16.13 31.19 7.88
CA ASN A 274 -17.28 31.56 8.74
C ASN A 274 -18.59 31.74 7.98
N GLN A 275 -18.68 31.41 6.69
CA GLN A 275 -19.93 31.48 5.94
C GLN A 275 -20.56 30.08 5.90
N GLY A 276 -21.87 30.00 6.22
CA GLY A 276 -22.62 28.73 6.07
C GLY A 276 -22.58 28.21 4.62
N PHE A 277 -22.93 26.95 4.42
CA PHE A 277 -22.92 26.31 3.10
C PHE A 277 -23.73 27.11 2.07
N SER A 278 -23.13 27.39 0.94
CA SER A 278 -23.83 27.96 -0.23
C SER A 278 -24.82 26.93 -0.80
N LYS A 279 -25.81 27.37 -1.58
CA LYS A 279 -26.77 26.49 -2.24
C LYS A 279 -26.07 25.41 -3.10
N VAL A 280 -25.01 25.80 -3.82
CA VAL A 280 -24.23 24.88 -4.65
C VAL A 280 -23.52 23.79 -3.81
N GLU A 281 -23.03 24.15 -2.63
CA GLU A 281 -22.41 23.18 -1.72
C GLU A 281 -23.45 22.22 -1.13
N ILE A 282 -24.64 22.72 -0.78
CA ILE A 282 -25.75 21.88 -0.33
C ILE A 282 -26.18 20.91 -1.43
N ASP A 283 -26.36 21.37 -2.67
CA ASP A 283 -26.72 20.52 -3.81
C ASP A 283 -25.66 19.41 -4.04
N ARG A 284 -24.37 19.75 -3.93
CA ARG A 284 -23.26 18.77 -4.01
C ARG A 284 -23.30 17.75 -2.86
N LEU A 285 -23.61 18.19 -1.64
CA LEU A 285 -23.75 17.29 -0.49
C LEU A 285 -24.92 16.32 -0.69
N ILE A 286 -26.07 16.78 -1.21
CA ILE A 286 -27.20 15.93 -1.52
C ILE A 286 -26.82 14.84 -2.54
N VAL A 287 -26.12 15.21 -3.61
CA VAL A 287 -25.62 14.26 -4.61
C VAL A 287 -24.71 13.23 -3.96
N ILE A 288 -23.78 13.63 -3.07
CA ILE A 288 -22.87 12.72 -2.36
C ILE A 288 -23.70 11.75 -1.49
N VAL A 289 -24.70 12.23 -0.74
CA VAL A 289 -25.55 11.39 0.11
C VAL A 289 -26.31 10.35 -0.74
N VAL A 290 -26.92 10.79 -1.85
CA VAL A 290 -27.65 9.86 -2.75
C VAL A 290 -26.70 8.79 -3.31
N PHE A 291 -25.53 9.18 -3.81
CA PHE A 291 -24.52 8.22 -4.27
C PHE A 291 -24.08 7.26 -3.17
N SER A 292 -23.88 7.76 -1.95
CA SER A 292 -23.49 6.94 -0.81
C SER A 292 -24.51 5.83 -0.52
N ILE A 293 -25.81 6.11 -0.65
CA ILE A 293 -26.86 5.10 -0.45
C ILE A 293 -26.71 3.96 -1.47
N PHE A 294 -26.54 4.28 -2.77
CA PHE A 294 -26.33 3.25 -3.79
C PHE A 294 -25.02 2.49 -3.59
N THR A 295 -23.98 3.18 -3.13
CA THR A 295 -22.66 2.59 -2.84
C THR A 295 -22.73 1.54 -1.72
N ILE A 296 -23.62 1.71 -0.72
CA ILE A 296 -23.84 0.72 0.33
C ILE A 296 -24.26 -0.62 -0.26
N PHE A 297 -25.24 -0.64 -1.18
CA PHE A 297 -25.73 -1.89 -1.81
C PHE A 297 -24.66 -2.54 -2.67
N PHE A 298 -23.85 -1.74 -3.39
CA PHE A 298 -22.72 -2.26 -4.16
C PHE A 298 -21.71 -2.97 -3.26
N TRP A 299 -21.25 -2.31 -2.19
CA TRP A 299 -20.28 -2.87 -1.28
C TRP A 299 -20.82 -4.06 -0.50
N TRP A 300 -22.09 -4.06 -0.15
CA TRP A 300 -22.75 -5.21 0.46
C TRP A 300 -22.64 -6.46 -0.41
N ALA A 301 -22.92 -6.34 -1.70
CA ALA A 301 -22.76 -7.45 -2.64
C ALA A 301 -21.28 -7.81 -2.85
N PHE A 302 -20.41 -6.81 -3.01
CA PHE A 302 -18.99 -7.00 -3.28
C PHE A 302 -18.25 -7.71 -2.14
N GLU A 303 -18.52 -7.34 -0.90
CA GLU A 303 -17.86 -7.89 0.28
C GLU A 303 -18.24 -9.35 0.57
N GLN A 304 -19.28 -9.90 -0.07
CA GLN A 304 -19.54 -11.34 -0.04
C GLN A 304 -18.39 -12.18 -0.57
N ALA A 305 -17.52 -11.61 -1.42
CA ALA A 305 -16.38 -12.31 -1.98
C ALA A 305 -15.40 -12.88 -0.93
N GLY A 306 -15.17 -12.16 0.18
CA GLY A 306 -14.33 -12.65 1.28
C GLY A 306 -15.10 -13.38 2.40
N GLY A 307 -16.43 -13.39 2.34
CA GLY A 307 -17.30 -14.02 3.31
C GLY A 307 -18.02 -15.26 2.75
N SER A 308 -19.31 -15.12 2.45
CA SER A 308 -20.18 -16.24 2.04
C SER A 308 -19.71 -16.94 0.75
N MET A 309 -19.15 -16.20 -0.22
CA MET A 309 -18.62 -16.81 -1.45
C MET A 309 -17.37 -17.67 -1.20
N THR A 310 -16.56 -17.32 -0.22
CA THR A 310 -15.42 -18.14 0.21
C THR A 310 -15.87 -19.43 0.87
N ILE A 311 -16.92 -19.39 1.71
CA ILE A 311 -17.55 -20.60 2.28
C ILE A 311 -18.15 -21.45 1.16
N PHE A 312 -18.86 -20.85 0.21
CA PHE A 312 -19.40 -21.57 -0.95
C PHE A 312 -18.29 -22.26 -1.76
N ALA A 313 -17.18 -21.57 -1.99
CA ALA A 313 -16.04 -22.16 -2.68
C ALA A 313 -15.42 -23.33 -1.91
N LYS A 314 -15.39 -23.26 -0.56
CA LYS A 314 -14.89 -24.33 0.30
C LYS A 314 -15.81 -25.55 0.28
N ASP A 315 -17.11 -25.36 0.48
CA ASP A 315 -18.03 -26.44 0.83
C ASP A 315 -18.80 -27.01 -0.39
N PHE A 316 -19.03 -26.20 -1.44
CA PHE A 316 -19.91 -26.54 -2.57
C PHE A 316 -19.22 -26.54 -3.93
N THR A 317 -17.89 -26.33 -4.00
CA THR A 317 -17.16 -26.32 -5.28
C THR A 317 -16.20 -27.49 -5.36
N GLN A 318 -16.20 -28.20 -6.50
CA GLN A 318 -15.21 -29.23 -6.79
C GLN A 318 -13.84 -28.58 -7.02
N ARG A 319 -12.95 -28.69 -6.03
CA ARG A 319 -11.63 -28.03 -6.02
C ARG A 319 -10.48 -29.00 -6.30
N THR A 320 -10.73 -30.28 -6.23
CA THR A 320 -9.69 -31.30 -6.48
C THR A 320 -9.65 -31.65 -7.96
N LEU A 321 -8.51 -31.42 -8.58
CA LEU A 321 -8.22 -31.71 -9.98
C LEU A 321 -7.23 -32.86 -10.09
N VAL A 322 -7.46 -33.79 -11.03
CA VAL A 322 -6.60 -34.94 -11.30
C VAL A 322 -6.29 -35.05 -12.79
N GLY A 323 -5.22 -35.76 -13.14
CA GLY A 323 -4.83 -36.00 -14.52
C GLY A 323 -4.56 -34.71 -15.31
N ASP A 324 -5.07 -34.65 -16.55
CA ASP A 324 -4.84 -33.53 -17.46
C ASP A 324 -5.38 -32.20 -16.91
N ALA A 325 -6.51 -32.22 -16.22
CA ALA A 325 -7.09 -31.01 -15.58
C ALA A 325 -6.14 -30.40 -14.53
N SER A 326 -5.49 -31.25 -13.72
CA SER A 326 -4.48 -30.80 -12.76
C SER A 326 -3.27 -30.18 -13.48
N SER A 327 -2.79 -30.81 -14.55
CA SER A 327 -1.64 -30.33 -15.32
C SER A 327 -1.92 -28.97 -15.99
N ILE A 328 -3.09 -28.85 -16.63
CA ILE A 328 -3.52 -27.58 -17.27
C ILE A 328 -3.63 -26.46 -16.22
N PHE A 329 -4.26 -26.76 -15.08
CA PHE A 329 -4.39 -25.79 -13.99
C PHE A 329 -3.02 -25.32 -13.46
N LYS A 330 -2.07 -26.24 -13.21
CA LYS A 330 -0.71 -25.91 -12.74
C LYS A 330 0.01 -24.99 -13.70
N ILE A 331 -0.06 -25.26 -15.01
CA ILE A 331 0.55 -24.41 -16.03
C ILE A 331 -0.12 -23.04 -16.05
N ALA A 332 -1.45 -22.98 -16.09
CA ALA A 332 -2.20 -21.73 -16.10
C ALA A 332 -1.90 -20.90 -14.85
N ASN A 333 -1.93 -21.51 -13.66
CA ASN A 333 -1.63 -20.84 -12.39
C ASN A 333 -0.19 -20.32 -12.36
N THR A 334 0.78 -21.09 -12.89
CA THR A 334 2.17 -20.64 -12.99
C THR A 334 2.28 -19.38 -13.86
N ILE A 335 1.63 -19.33 -15.01
CA ILE A 335 1.63 -18.17 -15.89
C ILE A 335 0.96 -16.97 -15.21
N ILE A 336 -0.22 -17.17 -14.61
CA ILE A 336 -0.98 -16.13 -13.91
C ILE A 336 -0.17 -15.56 -12.75
N THR A 337 0.65 -16.35 -12.08
CA THR A 337 1.50 -15.91 -10.96
C THR A 337 2.78 -15.22 -11.44
N LEU A 338 3.49 -15.84 -12.40
CA LEU A 338 4.79 -15.32 -12.83
C LEU A 338 4.70 -14.03 -13.63
N VAL A 339 3.70 -13.86 -14.50
CA VAL A 339 3.60 -12.64 -15.34
C VAL A 339 3.49 -11.37 -14.50
N PRO A 340 2.56 -11.24 -13.52
CA PRO A 340 2.53 -10.06 -12.65
C PRO A 340 3.81 -9.89 -11.83
N MET A 341 4.42 -10.97 -11.34
CA MET A 341 5.67 -10.91 -10.58
C MET A 341 6.83 -10.34 -11.41
N VAL A 342 6.96 -10.76 -12.66
CA VAL A 342 7.98 -10.22 -13.59
C VAL A 342 7.73 -8.73 -13.84
N VAL A 343 6.48 -8.33 -14.12
CA VAL A 343 6.12 -6.92 -14.34
C VAL A 343 6.47 -6.07 -13.11
N LEU A 344 6.11 -6.52 -11.92
CA LEU A 344 6.44 -5.81 -10.68
C LEU A 344 7.95 -5.71 -10.46
N THR A 345 8.72 -6.76 -10.81
CA THR A 345 10.18 -6.75 -10.74
C THR A 345 10.80 -5.75 -11.71
N ILE A 346 10.22 -5.57 -12.91
CA ILE A 346 10.66 -4.53 -13.86
C ILE A 346 10.39 -3.13 -13.28
N VAL A 347 9.24 -2.90 -12.68
CA VAL A 347 8.91 -1.63 -12.00
C VAL A 347 9.88 -1.38 -10.84
N LEU A 348 10.18 -2.39 -10.04
CA LEU A 348 11.16 -2.34 -8.95
C LEU A 348 12.55 -1.95 -9.47
N TYR A 349 13.01 -2.57 -10.56
CA TYR A 349 14.28 -2.23 -11.18
C TYR A 349 14.32 -0.75 -11.63
N GLY A 350 13.23 -0.27 -12.23
CA GLY A 350 13.07 1.14 -12.59
C GLY A 350 13.19 2.07 -11.36
N LEU A 351 12.58 1.70 -10.23
CA LEU A 351 12.69 2.46 -8.99
C LEU A 351 14.12 2.46 -8.44
N PHE A 352 14.75 1.30 -8.39
CA PHE A 352 16.12 1.15 -7.90
C PHE A 352 17.11 1.97 -8.73
N SER A 353 16.98 2.00 -10.05
CA SER A 353 17.85 2.80 -10.93
C SER A 353 17.87 4.30 -10.59
N LYS A 354 16.80 4.81 -9.96
CA LYS A 354 16.64 6.23 -9.59
C LYS A 354 16.96 6.51 -8.12
N MET A 355 16.75 5.54 -7.22
CA MET A 355 16.81 5.75 -5.76
C MET A 355 17.98 5.06 -5.05
N LEU A 356 18.62 4.05 -5.67
CA LEU A 356 19.54 3.14 -4.96
C LEU A 356 20.64 3.86 -4.17
N ARG A 357 21.22 4.92 -4.74
CA ARG A 357 22.32 5.66 -4.10
C ARG A 357 21.88 6.59 -2.96
N ASN A 358 20.63 7.01 -2.94
CA ASN A 358 20.14 8.06 -2.05
C ASN A 358 19.29 7.50 -0.89
N PHE A 359 18.65 6.34 -1.09
CA PHE A 359 17.75 5.71 -0.13
C PHE A 359 18.09 4.23 0.05
N VAL A 360 19.33 3.95 0.45
CA VAL A 360 19.90 2.59 0.51
C VAL A 360 19.05 1.67 1.38
N LEU A 361 18.66 2.09 2.60
CA LEU A 361 17.87 1.27 3.51
C LEU A 361 16.47 0.98 2.97
N SER A 362 15.79 1.99 2.40
CA SER A 362 14.48 1.78 1.77
C SER A 362 14.55 0.74 0.65
N ASN A 363 15.57 0.84 -0.22
CA ASN A 363 15.76 -0.11 -1.31
C ASN A 363 16.19 -1.50 -0.81
N LEU A 364 16.96 -1.58 0.28
CA LEU A 364 17.34 -2.85 0.90
C LEU A 364 16.11 -3.62 1.38
N PHE A 365 15.23 -2.96 2.14
CA PHE A 365 14.01 -3.61 2.65
C PHE A 365 13.04 -3.97 1.53
N LEU A 366 12.89 -3.11 0.53
CA LEU A 366 12.07 -3.42 -0.64
C LEU A 366 12.67 -4.57 -1.46
N GLY A 367 13.99 -4.60 -1.64
CA GLY A 367 14.68 -5.70 -2.32
C GLY A 367 14.58 -7.02 -1.55
N ALA A 368 14.70 -6.99 -0.22
CA ALA A 368 14.53 -8.16 0.64
C ALA A 368 13.10 -8.73 0.55
N SER A 369 12.07 -7.87 0.55
CA SER A 369 10.69 -8.33 0.39
C SER A 369 10.48 -9.02 -0.96
N PHE A 370 11.07 -8.50 -2.05
CA PHE A 370 11.02 -9.15 -3.36
C PHE A 370 11.80 -10.47 -3.42
N ALA A 371 12.94 -10.57 -2.74
CA ALA A 371 13.67 -11.83 -2.64
C ALA A 371 12.84 -12.89 -1.91
N ILE A 372 12.18 -12.52 -0.81
CA ILE A 372 11.32 -13.42 -0.06
C ILE A 372 10.12 -13.87 -0.91
N ILE A 373 9.41 -12.93 -1.56
CA ILE A 373 8.22 -13.29 -2.34
C ILE A 373 8.58 -14.19 -3.53
N TRP A 374 9.68 -13.93 -4.22
CA TRP A 374 10.17 -14.80 -5.28
C TRP A 374 10.51 -16.21 -4.75
N SER A 375 11.16 -16.32 -3.60
CA SER A 375 11.47 -17.60 -2.97
C SER A 375 10.21 -18.39 -2.66
N ILE A 376 9.18 -17.73 -2.11
CA ILE A 376 7.89 -18.36 -1.80
C ILE A 376 7.16 -18.78 -3.09
N VAL A 377 7.13 -17.95 -4.12
CA VAL A 377 6.47 -18.26 -5.39
C VAL A 377 7.15 -19.45 -6.07
N ILE A 378 8.47 -19.46 -6.13
CA ILE A 378 9.22 -20.61 -6.71
C ILE A 378 8.95 -21.88 -5.91
N TRP A 379 9.03 -21.81 -4.57
CA TRP A 379 8.75 -22.95 -3.69
C TRP A 379 7.31 -23.47 -3.89
N MET A 380 6.32 -22.58 -3.95
CA MET A 380 4.92 -22.95 -4.20
C MET A 380 4.75 -23.67 -5.54
N ILE A 381 5.34 -23.15 -6.62
CA ILE A 381 5.26 -23.76 -7.95
C ILE A 381 5.91 -25.14 -7.92
N VAL A 382 7.13 -25.27 -7.38
CA VAL A 382 7.83 -26.56 -7.30
C VAL A 382 7.01 -27.59 -6.51
N ARG A 383 6.43 -27.17 -5.37
CA ARG A 383 5.58 -28.04 -4.55
C ARG A 383 4.33 -28.49 -5.31
N GLU A 384 3.65 -27.59 -6.03
CA GLU A 384 2.47 -27.97 -6.82
C GLU A 384 2.80 -28.97 -7.93
N PHE A 385 3.94 -28.82 -8.60
CA PHE A 385 4.35 -29.79 -9.62
C PHE A 385 4.84 -31.12 -9.06
N SER A 386 5.14 -31.21 -7.78
CA SER A 386 5.57 -32.47 -7.14
C SER A 386 4.41 -33.40 -6.75
N VAL A 387 3.17 -32.93 -6.76
CA VAL A 387 1.97 -33.70 -6.43
C VAL A 387 1.20 -34.11 -7.69
N THR A 388 0.54 -35.27 -7.67
CA THR A 388 -0.24 -35.78 -8.83
C THR A 388 -1.61 -35.12 -8.94
N ALA A 389 -2.26 -34.87 -7.79
CA ALA A 389 -3.56 -34.19 -7.71
C ALA A 389 -3.37 -32.79 -7.13
N THR A 390 -4.09 -31.82 -7.65
CA THR A 390 -4.08 -30.45 -7.14
C THR A 390 -5.42 -30.11 -6.52
N GLU A 391 -5.41 -29.65 -5.29
CA GLU A 391 -6.59 -29.05 -4.67
C GLU A 391 -6.42 -27.54 -4.67
N ILE A 392 -7.32 -26.85 -5.37
CA ILE A 392 -7.34 -25.38 -5.47
C ILE A 392 -7.70 -24.79 -4.11
N PRO A 393 -6.90 -23.88 -3.54
CA PRO A 393 -7.28 -23.16 -2.31
C PRO A 393 -8.62 -22.42 -2.48
N ALA A 394 -9.49 -22.51 -1.48
CA ALA A 394 -10.80 -21.85 -1.55
C ALA A 394 -10.67 -20.32 -1.60
N SER A 395 -9.66 -19.76 -0.95
CA SER A 395 -9.31 -18.34 -0.98
C SER A 395 -9.00 -17.83 -2.41
N TRP A 396 -8.49 -18.69 -3.30
CA TRP A 396 -8.06 -18.27 -4.64
C TRP A 396 -9.20 -17.84 -5.56
N PHE A 397 -10.44 -18.23 -5.30
CA PHE A 397 -11.58 -17.76 -6.09
C PHE A 397 -11.76 -16.23 -6.04
N SER A 398 -11.33 -15.59 -4.97
CA SER A 398 -11.37 -14.12 -4.83
C SER A 398 -10.21 -13.39 -5.55
N VAL A 399 -9.15 -14.09 -5.97
CA VAL A 399 -7.99 -13.53 -6.72
C VAL A 399 -8.41 -12.97 -8.08
N LEU A 400 -9.38 -13.58 -8.74
CA LEU A 400 -9.77 -13.26 -10.11
C LEU A 400 -10.17 -11.79 -10.28
N ASN A 401 -10.83 -11.20 -9.30
CA ASN A 401 -11.21 -9.79 -9.34
C ASN A 401 -9.97 -8.88 -9.53
N SER A 402 -8.97 -9.05 -8.69
CA SER A 402 -7.74 -8.25 -8.76
C SER A 402 -6.95 -8.50 -10.04
N LEU A 403 -6.92 -9.74 -10.52
CA LEU A 403 -6.30 -10.10 -11.79
C LEU A 403 -6.95 -9.37 -12.97
N TYR A 404 -8.29 -9.42 -13.07
CA TYR A 404 -9.00 -8.73 -14.14
C TYR A 404 -8.83 -7.22 -14.11
N ILE A 405 -8.79 -6.61 -12.92
CA ILE A 405 -8.51 -5.18 -12.79
C ILE A 405 -7.11 -4.85 -13.32
N ILE A 406 -6.08 -5.61 -12.94
CA ILE A 406 -4.71 -5.39 -13.42
C ILE A 406 -4.63 -5.50 -14.94
N LEU A 407 -5.28 -6.50 -15.54
CA LEU A 407 -5.24 -6.74 -16.98
C LEU A 407 -6.06 -5.74 -17.77
N LEU A 408 -7.24 -5.35 -17.28
CA LEU A 408 -8.23 -4.58 -18.04
C LEU A 408 -8.16 -3.07 -17.77
N ALA A 409 -7.66 -2.61 -16.62
CA ALA A 409 -7.59 -1.19 -16.29
C ALA A 409 -6.84 -0.35 -17.36
N PRO A 410 -5.70 -0.78 -17.90
CA PRO A 410 -5.02 -0.04 -18.96
C PRO A 410 -5.85 0.05 -20.26
N LEU A 411 -6.62 -0.98 -20.57
CA LEU A 411 -7.51 -1.00 -21.75
C LEU A 411 -8.66 -0.01 -21.57
N PHE A 412 -9.36 -0.06 -20.42
CA PHE A 412 -10.45 0.87 -20.13
C PHE A 412 -9.97 2.33 -20.05
N SER A 413 -8.81 2.56 -19.47
CA SER A 413 -8.19 3.90 -19.43
C SER A 413 -8.00 4.48 -20.84
N LYS A 414 -7.52 3.66 -21.80
CA LYS A 414 -7.38 4.07 -23.18
C LYS A 414 -8.72 4.33 -23.88
N ILE A 415 -9.73 3.48 -23.61
CA ILE A 415 -11.08 3.65 -24.19
C ILE A 415 -11.69 4.97 -23.72
N TRP A 416 -11.60 5.29 -22.45
CA TRP A 416 -12.12 6.55 -21.90
C TRP A 416 -11.36 7.76 -22.44
N ALA A 417 -10.04 7.70 -22.52
CA ALA A 417 -9.24 8.79 -23.06
C ALA A 417 -9.48 9.03 -24.58
N SER A 418 -9.97 8.03 -25.32
CA SER A 418 -10.22 8.16 -26.76
C SER A 418 -11.63 8.66 -27.12
N LYS A 419 -12.58 8.66 -26.17
CA LYS A 419 -13.99 9.00 -26.43
C LYS A 419 -14.41 10.37 -25.85
N PHE A 420 -13.56 10.99 -25.06
CA PHE A 420 -13.76 12.30 -24.42
C PHE A 420 -12.52 13.18 -24.56
#